data_6c5ffb34a466b82844f4fce3e52b9923
#
_entry.id   6c5ffb34a466b82844f4fce3e52b9923
#
_cell.length_a   1.000
_cell.length_b   1.000
_cell.length_c   1.000
_cell.angle_alpha   90.00
_cell.angle_beta   90.00
_cell.angle_gamma   90.00
#
_symmetry.space_group_name_H-M   'P 1'
#
loop_
_entity.id
_entity.type
_entity.pdbx_description
1 polymer ?
#
loop_
_entity_poly.entity_id
_entity_poly.type
_entity_poly.pdbx_seq_one_letter_code
_entity_poly.pdbx_strand_id
1 'polypeptide(L)'
;MKKKCWLVVSTFIIWTLLFAIQKPIFLMIYGGLRHVVPVVWHGLKLDCSVAGYLTAVPAIILLLSAIPLRGLSGERASRWLMMAVRVWFAIASLIVAVAFVANIALYGYWHFPLDATPLFFITSSPSAAMASVTWWQALLGVVAIVVVSAVIGLCFHPLWMVYGKDAFNRRPGRWQWLPLLLLNGLLFLFIRGGVTVSTMNTGQAYFCADQTLNHAAVNPLFSFLESVSHQEDFAHAYRFMNDGRAHRLFAELNAPMKTDSVHQQVINAKSRPDIYLIIMESFSDTLTQVKGVTPELNRLKREGVYFNRFYANGFRTDRGLVSILLGYPAPGAVSLMKYPRKTETLPSLAGHLGHAGYDLQYYYGGDADFTNMRSFLHNQGFQRIVEDKDFPLSSRLSKWGVPDHLLFNRVEADLKTKQTRRPTFTVVQTSSSHEPFDVPYHRLSDKTLNAFAYTDSCVGGFVRQLKASGRWNNSLVILVPDHLGAWPSDISDYVVTRFHIPMIWTGGAVVQPREVATLGSQQDIAATVLGQLGLTHRDMLFSKDLFDPTVRHYAYFMMNDGFGMVTDDNQLIFDNKQRRVMVDAGPRRGHNLAYGQAFLQVLFDDIARRR
;
A
#
# COMPACT_ATOMS: atom_id res chain seq x y z
N MET A 1 -8.07 7.75 -43.16
CA MET A 1 -7.75 6.94 -41.97
C MET A 1 -6.41 7.33 -41.33
N LYS A 2 -5.28 7.31 -42.07
CA LYS A 2 -3.96 7.70 -41.50
C LYS A 2 -4.00 8.98 -40.64
N LYS A 3 -4.66 10.06 -41.12
CA LYS A 3 -4.76 11.32 -40.40
C LYS A 3 -5.55 11.23 -39.08
N LYS A 4 -6.58 10.37 -39.00
CA LYS A 4 -7.30 10.11 -37.72
C LYS A 4 -6.40 9.40 -36.72
N CYS A 5 -5.68 8.35 -37.14
CA CYS A 5 -4.75 7.63 -36.30
C CYS A 5 -3.61 8.53 -35.80
N TRP A 6 -3.02 9.34 -36.70
CA TRP A 6 -1.99 10.30 -36.32
C TRP A 6 -2.50 11.37 -35.36
N LEU A 7 -3.74 11.82 -35.49
CA LEU A 7 -4.34 12.75 -34.53
C LEU A 7 -4.41 12.13 -33.14
N VAL A 8 -4.83 10.85 -32.99
CA VAL A 8 -4.85 10.15 -31.73
C VAL A 8 -3.45 10.00 -31.13
N VAL A 9 -2.51 9.47 -31.94
CA VAL A 9 -1.12 9.23 -31.47
C VAL A 9 -0.44 10.53 -31.07
N SER A 10 -0.54 11.58 -31.88
CA SER A 10 0.07 12.87 -31.56
C SER A 10 -0.58 13.53 -30.34
N THR A 11 -1.89 13.38 -30.17
CA THR A 11 -2.59 13.85 -28.95
C THR A 11 -2.01 13.18 -27.69
N PHE A 12 -1.87 11.87 -27.73
CA PHE A 12 -1.30 11.11 -26.61
C PHE A 12 0.15 11.54 -26.30
N ILE A 13 0.98 11.68 -27.34
CA ILE A 13 2.38 12.10 -27.19
C ILE A 13 2.46 13.51 -26.59
N ILE A 14 1.67 14.48 -27.10
CA ILE A 14 1.68 15.85 -26.58
C ILE A 14 1.27 15.89 -25.10
N TRP A 15 0.21 15.20 -24.70
CA TRP A 15 -0.17 15.11 -23.30
C TRP A 15 0.94 14.53 -22.44
N THR A 16 1.55 13.43 -22.86
CA THR A 16 2.67 12.79 -22.15
C THR A 16 3.84 13.75 -21.97
N LEU A 17 4.22 14.48 -23.03
CA LEU A 17 5.31 15.46 -22.97
C LEU A 17 4.97 16.65 -22.06
N LEU A 18 3.73 17.16 -22.11
CA LEU A 18 3.29 18.23 -21.23
C LEU A 18 3.37 17.83 -19.75
N PHE A 19 2.98 16.61 -19.40
CA PHE A 19 3.12 16.08 -18.05
C PHE A 19 4.59 15.86 -17.67
N ALA A 20 5.43 15.37 -18.58
CA ALA A 20 6.85 15.20 -18.31
C ALA A 20 7.55 16.54 -18.03
N ILE A 21 7.16 17.63 -18.71
CA ILE A 21 7.71 18.99 -18.49
C ILE A 21 7.29 19.59 -17.14
N GLN A 22 6.15 19.19 -16.58
CA GLN A 22 5.72 19.67 -15.26
C GLN A 22 6.70 19.29 -14.14
N LYS A 23 7.36 18.15 -14.25
CA LYS A 23 8.27 17.61 -13.21
C LYS A 23 9.52 18.46 -12.98
N PRO A 24 10.30 18.83 -14.00
CA PRO A 24 11.42 19.76 -13.80
C PRO A 24 10.97 21.13 -13.28
N ILE A 25 9.78 21.63 -13.64
CA ILE A 25 9.24 22.88 -13.08
C ILE A 25 8.99 22.73 -11.58
N PHE A 26 8.38 21.64 -11.15
CA PHE A 26 8.17 21.34 -9.75
C PHE A 26 9.50 21.24 -8.99
N LEU A 27 10.49 20.53 -9.55
CA LEU A 27 11.80 20.35 -8.94
C LEU A 27 12.59 21.67 -8.82
N MET A 28 12.47 22.59 -9.77
CA MET A 28 13.09 23.93 -9.66
C MET A 28 12.60 24.69 -8.43
N ILE A 29 11.36 24.44 -8.02
CA ILE A 29 10.75 25.15 -6.88
C ILE A 29 11.05 24.44 -5.55
N TYR A 30 10.99 23.10 -5.52
CA TYR A 30 10.95 22.33 -4.27
C TYR A 30 12.09 21.32 -4.06
N GLY A 31 12.77 20.83 -5.10
CA GLY A 31 13.68 19.69 -4.97
C GLY A 31 15.07 19.85 -5.62
N GLY A 32 15.26 20.91 -6.41
CA GLY A 32 16.49 21.09 -7.20
C GLY A 32 16.58 20.14 -8.42
N LEU A 33 17.40 20.52 -9.41
CA LEU A 33 17.41 19.87 -10.74
C LEU A 33 18.29 18.62 -10.86
N ARG A 34 18.98 18.20 -9.79
CA ARG A 34 19.94 17.08 -9.86
C ARG A 34 19.32 15.73 -10.23
N HIS A 35 18.04 15.55 -9.96
CA HIS A 35 17.31 14.27 -10.12
C HIS A 35 16.19 14.32 -11.16
N VAL A 36 16.24 15.26 -12.12
CA VAL A 36 15.19 15.41 -13.16
C VAL A 36 14.97 14.12 -13.96
N VAL A 37 16.05 13.46 -14.40
CA VAL A 37 15.95 12.26 -15.25
C VAL A 37 15.27 11.11 -14.52
N PRO A 38 15.68 10.69 -13.30
CA PRO A 38 14.95 9.67 -12.54
C PRO A 38 13.49 10.03 -12.28
N VAL A 39 13.20 11.27 -11.89
CA VAL A 39 11.84 11.75 -11.60
C VAL A 39 10.94 11.66 -12.83
N VAL A 40 11.42 12.13 -14.01
CA VAL A 40 10.67 12.02 -15.26
C VAL A 40 10.45 10.55 -15.63
N TRP A 41 11.49 9.72 -15.54
CA TRP A 41 11.42 8.30 -15.90
C TRP A 41 10.40 7.53 -15.05
N HIS A 42 10.47 7.65 -13.73
CA HIS A 42 9.56 6.93 -12.83
C HIS A 42 8.13 7.49 -12.87
N GLY A 43 7.95 8.77 -13.16
CA GLY A 43 6.63 9.37 -13.34
C GLY A 43 5.97 9.10 -14.69
N LEU A 44 6.72 8.62 -15.69
CA LEU A 44 6.23 8.47 -17.07
C LEU A 44 5.02 7.54 -17.18
N LYS A 45 4.95 6.49 -16.36
CA LYS A 45 3.79 5.56 -16.35
C LYS A 45 2.49 6.28 -15.98
N LEU A 46 2.51 7.11 -14.93
CA LEU A 46 1.34 7.91 -14.53
C LEU A 46 0.98 8.94 -15.60
N ASP A 47 2.00 9.58 -16.21
CA ASP A 47 1.79 10.55 -17.29
C ASP A 47 1.12 9.90 -18.48
N CYS A 48 1.58 8.72 -18.91
CA CYS A 48 0.96 7.94 -19.99
C CYS A 48 -0.47 7.51 -19.63
N SER A 49 -0.75 7.16 -18.38
CA SER A 49 -2.10 6.80 -17.94
C SER A 49 -3.05 7.99 -18.07
N VAL A 50 -2.68 9.17 -17.56
CA VAL A 50 -3.49 10.39 -17.66
C VAL A 50 -3.62 10.84 -19.12
N ALA A 51 -2.52 10.81 -19.91
CA ALA A 51 -2.55 11.07 -21.34
C ALA A 51 -3.52 10.13 -22.07
N GLY A 52 -3.58 8.86 -21.66
CA GLY A 52 -4.54 7.87 -22.15
C GLY A 52 -5.99 8.29 -21.88
N TYR A 53 -6.32 8.67 -20.64
CA TYR A 53 -7.66 9.16 -20.29
C TYR A 53 -8.07 10.39 -21.12
N LEU A 54 -7.18 11.39 -21.21
CA LEU A 54 -7.49 12.62 -21.94
C LEU A 54 -7.57 12.39 -23.47
N THR A 55 -6.85 11.41 -23.99
CA THR A 55 -6.87 11.04 -25.41
C THR A 55 -8.03 10.11 -25.76
N ALA A 56 -8.56 9.33 -24.80
CA ALA A 56 -9.64 8.38 -25.04
C ALA A 56 -10.91 9.05 -25.58
N VAL A 57 -11.28 10.22 -25.05
CA VAL A 57 -12.48 10.94 -25.50
C VAL A 57 -12.39 11.33 -26.98
N PRO A 58 -11.37 12.06 -27.46
CA PRO A 58 -11.23 12.36 -28.88
C PRO A 58 -11.04 11.09 -29.74
N ALA A 59 -10.37 10.05 -29.21
CA ALA A 59 -10.17 8.79 -29.93
C ALA A 59 -11.50 8.05 -30.15
N ILE A 60 -12.39 8.01 -29.15
CA ILE A 60 -13.74 7.44 -29.27
C ILE A 60 -14.59 8.26 -30.26
N ILE A 61 -14.54 9.59 -30.19
CA ILE A 61 -15.27 10.45 -31.15
C ILE A 61 -14.79 10.19 -32.58
N LEU A 62 -13.47 10.05 -32.76
CA LEU A 62 -12.90 9.71 -34.09
C LEU A 62 -13.28 8.30 -34.54
N LEU A 63 -13.35 7.33 -33.66
CA LEU A 63 -13.83 5.98 -33.92
C LEU A 63 -15.30 6.01 -34.36
N LEU A 64 -16.17 6.69 -33.64
CA LEU A 64 -17.58 6.85 -33.99
C LEU A 64 -17.74 7.54 -35.37
N SER A 65 -16.91 8.53 -35.70
CA SER A 65 -16.87 9.17 -36.99
C SER A 65 -16.38 8.29 -38.13
N ALA A 66 -15.77 7.13 -37.81
CA ALA A 66 -15.25 6.18 -38.79
C ALA A 66 -16.18 4.96 -39.04
N ILE A 67 -17.18 4.77 -38.15
CA ILE A 67 -18.20 3.72 -38.32
C ILE A 67 -19.33 4.25 -39.23
N PRO A 68 -19.80 3.46 -40.20
CA PRO A 68 -20.86 3.88 -41.15
C PRO A 68 -22.25 3.84 -40.46
N LEU A 69 -22.47 4.70 -39.46
CA LEU A 69 -23.74 4.83 -38.75
C LEU A 69 -24.68 5.80 -39.50
N ARG A 70 -25.96 5.41 -39.67
CA ARG A 70 -26.99 6.31 -40.23
C ARG A 70 -27.13 7.52 -39.29
N GLY A 71 -26.97 8.73 -39.80
CA GLY A 71 -27.04 9.98 -39.04
C GLY A 71 -25.71 10.63 -38.64
N LEU A 72 -24.58 9.88 -38.65
CA LEU A 72 -23.23 10.41 -38.35
C LEU A 72 -22.39 10.67 -39.64
N SER A 73 -22.95 10.54 -40.83
CA SER A 73 -22.22 10.58 -42.11
C SER A 73 -22.33 11.91 -42.85
N GLY A 74 -23.02 12.91 -42.34
CA GLY A 74 -23.24 14.21 -43.02
C GLY A 74 -22.26 15.30 -42.59
N GLU A 75 -22.14 16.37 -43.38
CA GLU A 75 -21.27 17.52 -43.05
C GLU A 75 -21.65 18.19 -41.70
N ARG A 76 -22.93 18.20 -41.36
CA ARG A 76 -23.39 18.72 -40.05
C ARG A 76 -22.84 17.86 -38.90
N ALA A 77 -22.94 16.54 -39.00
CA ALA A 77 -22.42 15.62 -38.01
C ALA A 77 -20.90 15.76 -37.86
N SER A 78 -20.17 15.84 -38.98
CA SER A 78 -18.72 16.08 -38.97
C SER A 78 -18.34 17.37 -38.27
N ARG A 79 -19.10 18.46 -38.49
CA ARG A 79 -18.88 19.74 -37.78
C ARG A 79 -19.15 19.65 -36.26
N TRP A 80 -20.21 18.96 -35.87
CA TRP A 80 -20.53 18.75 -34.45
C TRP A 80 -19.46 17.89 -33.73
N LEU A 81 -19.02 16.78 -34.34
CA LEU A 81 -17.95 15.93 -33.78
C LEU A 81 -16.62 16.70 -33.66
N MET A 82 -16.27 17.50 -34.66
CA MET A 82 -15.09 18.36 -34.63
C MET A 82 -15.20 19.41 -33.51
N MET A 83 -16.39 20.03 -33.34
CA MET A 83 -16.65 20.97 -32.24
C MET A 83 -16.54 20.30 -30.88
N ALA A 84 -17.12 19.11 -30.71
CA ALA A 84 -17.04 18.34 -29.48
C ALA A 84 -15.58 18.06 -29.08
N VAL A 85 -14.73 17.68 -30.01
CA VAL A 85 -13.29 17.45 -29.75
C VAL A 85 -12.59 18.75 -29.38
N ARG A 86 -12.89 19.88 -30.04
CA ARG A 86 -12.31 21.20 -29.65
C ARG A 86 -12.71 21.62 -28.25
N VAL A 87 -14.00 21.50 -27.93
CA VAL A 87 -14.51 21.79 -26.58
C VAL A 87 -13.83 20.90 -25.55
N TRP A 88 -13.67 19.60 -25.87
CA TRP A 88 -12.93 18.70 -24.98
C TRP A 88 -11.49 19.15 -24.73
N PHE A 89 -10.75 19.55 -25.75
CA PHE A 89 -9.38 20.06 -25.57
C PHE A 89 -9.34 21.32 -24.71
N ALA A 90 -10.31 22.24 -24.87
CA ALA A 90 -10.38 23.43 -24.02
C ALA A 90 -10.64 23.05 -22.55
N ILE A 91 -11.60 22.17 -22.30
CA ILE A 91 -11.93 21.66 -20.95
C ILE A 91 -10.72 20.91 -20.35
N ALA A 92 -10.13 20.00 -21.09
CA ALA A 92 -8.97 19.21 -20.65
C ALA A 92 -7.76 20.11 -20.33
N SER A 93 -7.50 21.14 -21.17
CA SER A 93 -6.44 22.11 -20.92
C SER A 93 -6.66 22.88 -19.63
N LEU A 94 -7.91 23.30 -19.36
CA LEU A 94 -8.26 23.98 -18.12
C LEU A 94 -8.10 23.07 -16.90
N ILE A 95 -8.61 21.83 -16.96
CA ILE A 95 -8.49 20.86 -15.86
C ILE A 95 -7.03 20.59 -15.53
N VAL A 96 -6.19 20.34 -16.53
CA VAL A 96 -4.75 20.08 -16.35
C VAL A 96 -4.05 21.33 -15.79
N ALA A 97 -4.38 22.53 -16.27
CA ALA A 97 -3.82 23.77 -15.77
C ALA A 97 -4.19 23.99 -14.30
N VAL A 98 -5.45 23.78 -13.92
CA VAL A 98 -5.90 23.87 -12.52
C VAL A 98 -5.14 22.87 -11.65
N ALA A 99 -5.06 21.61 -12.05
CA ALA A 99 -4.35 20.59 -11.26
C ALA A 99 -2.87 20.92 -11.08
N PHE A 100 -2.19 21.40 -12.13
CA PHE A 100 -0.78 21.74 -12.07
C PHE A 100 -0.52 22.97 -11.19
N VAL A 101 -1.25 24.07 -11.39
CA VAL A 101 -1.09 25.29 -10.60
C VAL A 101 -1.46 25.05 -9.14
N ALA A 102 -2.56 24.34 -8.88
CA ALA A 102 -2.95 23.98 -7.53
C ALA A 102 -1.90 23.09 -6.83
N ASN A 103 -1.34 22.11 -7.54
CA ASN A 103 -0.29 21.26 -6.99
C ASN A 103 0.91 22.08 -6.55
N ILE A 104 1.41 22.98 -7.39
CA ILE A 104 2.54 23.84 -7.05
C ILE A 104 2.20 24.79 -5.89
N ALA A 105 1.04 25.42 -5.91
CA ALA A 105 0.66 26.40 -4.89
C ALA A 105 0.46 25.74 -3.51
N LEU A 106 -0.14 24.55 -3.47
CA LEU A 106 -0.50 23.89 -2.22
C LEU A 106 0.60 23.00 -1.65
N TYR A 107 1.55 22.55 -2.48
CA TYR A 107 2.64 21.69 -2.02
C TYR A 107 3.51 22.36 -0.94
N GLY A 108 3.75 23.66 -1.04
CA GLY A 108 4.50 24.43 -0.03
C GLY A 108 3.87 24.39 1.37
N TYR A 109 2.55 24.15 1.47
CA TYR A 109 1.83 24.07 2.74
C TYR A 109 1.67 22.62 3.22
N TRP A 110 1.39 21.71 2.28
CA TRP A 110 0.99 20.34 2.64
C TRP A 110 2.12 19.34 2.50
N HIS A 111 3.17 19.68 1.75
CA HIS A 111 4.29 18.80 1.42
C HIS A 111 3.85 17.44 0.84
N PHE A 112 2.72 17.44 0.12
CA PHE A 112 2.12 16.25 -0.49
C PHE A 112 1.54 16.61 -1.87
N PRO A 113 1.53 15.68 -2.86
CA PRO A 113 0.92 15.92 -4.17
C PRO A 113 -0.55 16.27 -4.04
N LEU A 114 -1.09 16.99 -5.03
CA LEU A 114 -2.48 17.40 -5.04
C LEU A 114 -3.42 16.21 -4.82
N ASP A 115 -4.27 16.29 -3.80
CA ASP A 115 -5.29 15.32 -3.43
C ASP A 115 -6.68 15.96 -3.33
N ALA A 116 -7.67 15.22 -2.83
CA ALA A 116 -9.03 15.72 -2.66
C ALA A 116 -9.22 16.74 -1.52
N THR A 117 -8.20 17.01 -0.71
CA THR A 117 -8.28 17.90 0.45
C THR A 117 -8.78 19.31 0.12
N PRO A 118 -8.34 19.98 -0.98
CA PRO A 118 -8.89 21.29 -1.34
C PRO A 118 -10.39 21.25 -1.60
N LEU A 119 -10.87 20.18 -2.24
CA LEU A 119 -12.29 20.02 -2.53
C LEU A 119 -13.10 19.90 -1.24
N PHE A 120 -12.58 19.15 -0.26
CA PHE A 120 -13.20 19.06 1.06
C PHE A 120 -13.30 20.42 1.75
N PHE A 121 -12.22 21.21 1.77
CA PHE A 121 -12.24 22.55 2.39
C PHE A 121 -13.20 23.52 1.68
N ILE A 122 -13.26 23.49 0.35
CA ILE A 122 -14.17 24.33 -0.42
C ILE A 122 -15.65 23.97 -0.14
N THR A 123 -15.95 22.69 0.08
CA THR A 123 -17.33 22.22 0.31
C THR A 123 -17.77 22.32 1.77
N SER A 124 -16.87 22.04 2.73
CA SER A 124 -17.21 21.99 4.17
C SER A 124 -17.01 23.30 4.91
N SER A 125 -16.03 24.12 4.50
CA SER A 125 -15.65 25.37 5.18
C SER A 125 -15.14 26.44 4.22
N PRO A 126 -15.97 26.94 3.27
CA PRO A 126 -15.54 27.89 2.24
C PRO A 126 -14.91 29.16 2.79
N SER A 127 -15.45 29.69 3.90
CA SER A 127 -14.93 30.90 4.54
C SER A 127 -13.53 30.72 5.13
N ALA A 128 -13.24 29.56 5.73
CA ALA A 128 -11.92 29.24 6.26
C ALA A 128 -10.91 29.02 5.13
N ALA A 129 -11.31 28.37 4.04
CA ALA A 129 -10.48 28.20 2.85
C ALA A 129 -10.10 29.56 2.23
N MET A 130 -11.05 30.49 2.13
CA MET A 130 -10.79 31.84 1.60
C MET A 130 -10.00 32.72 2.55
N ALA A 131 -10.12 32.57 3.86
CA ALA A 131 -9.34 33.33 4.84
C ALA A 131 -7.84 32.97 4.83
N SER A 132 -7.49 31.79 4.32
CA SER A 132 -6.11 31.31 4.23
C SER A 132 -5.35 31.82 3.00
N VAL A 133 -6.02 32.50 2.05
CA VAL A 133 -5.46 32.97 0.79
C VAL A 133 -5.66 34.47 0.65
N THR A 134 -4.58 35.22 0.42
CA THR A 134 -4.69 36.65 0.15
C THR A 134 -5.25 36.89 -1.26
N TRP A 135 -5.96 38.03 -1.45
CA TRP A 135 -6.61 38.35 -2.74
C TRP A 135 -5.63 38.36 -3.92
N TRP A 136 -4.39 38.82 -3.71
CA TRP A 136 -3.37 38.86 -4.76
C TRP A 136 -2.83 37.46 -5.12
N GLN A 137 -2.75 36.53 -4.13
CA GLN A 137 -2.40 35.13 -4.38
C GLN A 137 -3.49 34.44 -5.20
N ALA A 138 -4.76 34.69 -4.88
CA ALA A 138 -5.89 34.19 -5.65
C ALA A 138 -5.84 34.74 -7.11
N LEU A 139 -5.59 36.02 -7.28
CA LEU A 139 -5.44 36.65 -8.60
C LEU A 139 -4.29 36.02 -9.39
N LEU A 140 -3.12 35.88 -8.76
CA LEU A 140 -1.96 35.26 -9.38
C LEU A 140 -2.25 33.81 -9.80
N GLY A 141 -2.95 33.05 -8.96
CA GLY A 141 -3.39 31.69 -9.27
C GLY A 141 -4.30 31.63 -10.49
N VAL A 142 -5.32 32.51 -10.56
CA VAL A 142 -6.20 32.60 -11.73
C VAL A 142 -5.44 32.96 -13.00
N VAL A 143 -4.56 33.96 -12.94
CA VAL A 143 -3.73 34.35 -14.08
C VAL A 143 -2.84 33.19 -14.52
N ALA A 144 -2.20 32.48 -13.58
CA ALA A 144 -1.37 31.33 -13.90
C ALA A 144 -2.18 30.21 -14.57
N ILE A 145 -3.39 29.90 -14.08
CA ILE A 145 -4.28 28.91 -14.70
C ILE A 145 -4.63 29.30 -16.15
N VAL A 146 -5.00 30.58 -16.38
CA VAL A 146 -5.32 31.08 -17.72
C VAL A 146 -4.12 30.95 -18.64
N VAL A 147 -2.95 31.39 -18.20
CA VAL A 147 -1.71 31.32 -19.00
C VAL A 147 -1.33 29.87 -19.31
N VAL A 148 -1.31 28.99 -18.31
CA VAL A 148 -0.96 27.57 -18.52
C VAL A 148 -2.00 26.89 -19.43
N SER A 149 -3.29 27.16 -19.26
CA SER A 149 -4.34 26.63 -20.14
C SER A 149 -4.17 27.09 -21.59
N ALA A 150 -3.84 28.37 -21.79
CA ALA A 150 -3.57 28.92 -23.12
C ALA A 150 -2.33 28.27 -23.75
N VAL A 151 -1.24 28.10 -23.00
CA VAL A 151 -0.01 27.42 -23.48
C VAL A 151 -0.31 25.99 -23.90
N ILE A 152 -1.06 25.23 -23.08
CA ILE A 152 -1.51 23.87 -23.42
C ILE A 152 -2.33 23.90 -24.72
N GLY A 153 -3.30 24.79 -24.83
CA GLY A 153 -4.12 24.95 -26.04
C GLY A 153 -3.29 25.27 -27.29
N LEU A 154 -2.27 26.11 -27.15
CA LEU A 154 -1.33 26.42 -28.24
C LEU A 154 -0.51 25.20 -28.67
N CYS A 155 -0.12 24.29 -27.78
CA CYS A 155 0.57 23.05 -28.12
C CYS A 155 -0.29 22.12 -29.00
N PHE A 156 -1.61 22.18 -28.88
CA PHE A 156 -2.54 21.42 -29.72
C PHE A 156 -2.92 22.13 -31.02
N HIS A 157 -2.64 23.42 -31.16
CA HIS A 157 -3.01 24.18 -32.37
C HIS A 157 -2.41 23.60 -33.67
N PRO A 158 -1.12 23.20 -33.74
CA PRO A 158 -0.54 22.58 -34.93
C PRO A 158 -1.27 21.31 -35.37
N LEU A 159 -1.71 20.49 -34.40
CA LEU A 159 -2.50 19.29 -34.70
C LEU A 159 -3.78 19.61 -35.49
N TRP A 160 -4.47 20.69 -35.09
CA TRP A 160 -5.68 21.15 -35.74
C TRP A 160 -5.41 21.65 -37.15
N MET A 161 -4.32 22.37 -37.36
CA MET A 161 -3.93 22.86 -38.69
C MET A 161 -3.61 21.71 -39.63
N VAL A 162 -2.90 20.67 -39.16
CA VAL A 162 -2.44 19.55 -39.99
C VAL A 162 -3.53 18.48 -40.21
N TYR A 163 -4.29 18.15 -39.16
CA TYR A 163 -5.17 16.98 -39.18
C TYR A 163 -6.66 17.32 -39.05
N GLY A 164 -7.02 18.46 -38.44
CA GLY A 164 -8.37 18.73 -37.97
C GLY A 164 -9.45 18.66 -39.03
N LYS A 165 -9.31 19.39 -40.14
CA LYS A 165 -10.31 19.40 -41.22
C LYS A 165 -10.46 18.04 -41.90
N ASP A 166 -9.33 17.40 -42.22
CA ASP A 166 -9.31 16.14 -42.97
C ASP A 166 -9.71 14.92 -42.14
N ALA A 167 -9.52 14.98 -40.79
CA ALA A 167 -9.90 13.89 -39.90
C ALA A 167 -11.43 13.67 -39.90
N PHE A 168 -12.23 14.71 -40.12
CA PHE A 168 -13.69 14.61 -40.06
C PHE A 168 -14.39 14.63 -41.41
N ASN A 169 -13.73 15.03 -42.52
CA ASN A 169 -14.37 15.29 -43.83
C ASN A 169 -14.47 14.07 -44.77
N ARG A 170 -13.95 12.89 -44.41
CA ARG A 170 -13.96 11.73 -45.32
C ARG A 170 -14.99 10.68 -44.92
N ARG A 171 -15.76 10.19 -45.90
CA ARG A 171 -16.65 9.04 -45.74
C ARG A 171 -15.85 7.79 -45.36
N PRO A 172 -16.23 7.08 -44.30
CA PRO A 172 -15.53 5.88 -43.86
C PRO A 172 -15.73 4.73 -44.88
N GLY A 173 -14.65 4.02 -45.22
CA GLY A 173 -14.72 2.73 -45.90
C GLY A 173 -15.10 1.62 -44.91
N ARG A 174 -15.57 0.47 -45.46
CA ARG A 174 -16.19 -0.63 -44.68
C ARG A 174 -15.35 -1.14 -43.51
N TRP A 175 -14.00 -1.12 -43.59
CA TRP A 175 -13.09 -1.65 -42.54
C TRP A 175 -12.14 -0.58 -41.97
N GLN A 176 -12.35 0.68 -42.31
CA GLN A 176 -11.43 1.77 -41.91
C GLN A 176 -11.47 2.11 -40.40
N TRP A 177 -12.48 1.67 -39.65
CA TRP A 177 -12.60 1.88 -38.22
C TRP A 177 -11.67 0.95 -37.39
N LEU A 178 -11.24 -0.18 -37.96
CA LEU A 178 -10.46 -1.20 -37.24
C LEU A 178 -9.14 -0.68 -36.62
N PRO A 179 -8.28 0.08 -37.36
CA PRO A 179 -7.07 0.67 -36.77
C PRO A 179 -7.36 1.62 -35.58
N LEU A 180 -8.48 2.36 -35.64
CA LEU A 180 -8.87 3.22 -34.51
C LEU A 180 -9.37 2.41 -33.31
N LEU A 181 -10.06 1.30 -33.53
CA LEU A 181 -10.44 0.38 -32.48
C LEU A 181 -9.20 -0.19 -31.76
N LEU A 182 -8.21 -0.63 -32.54
CA LEU A 182 -6.94 -1.14 -32.00
C LEU A 182 -6.19 -0.05 -31.20
N LEU A 183 -6.16 1.19 -31.70
CA LEU A 183 -5.58 2.31 -30.95
C LEU A 183 -6.33 2.60 -29.64
N ASN A 184 -7.67 2.54 -29.63
CA ASN A 184 -8.45 2.68 -28.39
C ASN A 184 -8.15 1.53 -27.41
N GLY A 185 -8.00 0.29 -27.91
CA GLY A 185 -7.54 -0.85 -27.09
C GLY A 185 -6.15 -0.62 -26.49
N LEU A 186 -5.22 -0.07 -27.26
CA LEU A 186 -3.88 0.27 -26.78
C LEU A 186 -3.91 1.39 -25.73
N LEU A 187 -4.74 2.43 -25.92
CA LEU A 187 -4.94 3.48 -24.91
C LEU A 187 -5.44 2.90 -23.59
N PHE A 188 -6.34 1.89 -23.65
CA PHE A 188 -6.82 1.22 -22.44
C PHE A 188 -5.68 0.54 -21.66
N LEU A 189 -4.69 -0.05 -22.34
CA LEU A 189 -3.52 -0.63 -21.69
C LEU A 189 -2.69 0.44 -20.96
N PHE A 190 -2.50 1.62 -21.55
CA PHE A 190 -1.83 2.73 -20.88
C PHE A 190 -2.63 3.23 -19.68
N ILE A 191 -3.95 3.40 -19.82
CA ILE A 191 -4.84 3.80 -18.74
C ILE A 191 -4.73 2.84 -17.56
N ARG A 192 -4.78 1.53 -17.82
CA ARG A 192 -4.70 0.48 -16.82
C ARG A 192 -3.31 0.35 -16.18
N GLY A 193 -2.24 0.75 -16.86
CA GLY A 193 -0.86 0.60 -16.42
C GLY A 193 -0.17 -0.68 -16.89
N GLY A 194 -0.71 -1.35 -17.92
CA GLY A 194 -0.16 -2.59 -18.47
C GLY A 194 -1.05 -3.81 -18.27
N VAL A 195 -0.44 -5.00 -18.28
CA VAL A 195 -1.12 -6.31 -18.21
C VAL A 195 -0.88 -7.05 -16.87
N THR A 196 -0.20 -6.41 -15.92
CA THR A 196 0.08 -6.99 -14.59
C THR A 196 -1.20 -7.10 -13.73
N VAL A 197 -1.09 -7.74 -12.56
CA VAL A 197 -2.20 -7.84 -11.58
C VAL A 197 -2.59 -6.45 -11.08
N SER A 198 -1.61 -5.58 -10.86
CA SER A 198 -1.82 -4.22 -10.37
C SER A 198 -2.43 -3.31 -11.43
N THR A 199 -3.41 -2.52 -11.04
CA THR A 199 -3.86 -1.37 -11.80
C THR A 199 -2.99 -0.15 -11.49
N MET A 200 -3.06 0.88 -12.33
CA MET A 200 -2.34 2.13 -12.09
C MET A 200 -2.71 2.73 -10.73
N ASN A 201 -1.70 3.14 -9.99
CA ASN A 201 -1.81 3.84 -8.71
C ASN A 201 -0.61 4.78 -8.51
N THR A 202 -0.73 5.75 -7.60
CA THR A 202 0.33 6.76 -7.34
C THR A 202 1.64 6.13 -6.88
N GLY A 203 1.60 4.99 -6.19
CA GLY A 203 2.80 4.29 -5.71
C GLY A 203 3.76 3.85 -6.80
N GLN A 204 3.27 3.66 -8.03
CA GLN A 204 4.13 3.27 -9.16
C GLN A 204 5.16 4.34 -9.57
N ALA A 205 4.97 5.59 -9.11
CA ALA A 205 5.94 6.66 -9.31
C ALA A 205 7.00 6.73 -8.19
N TYR A 206 6.82 6.02 -7.07
CA TYR A 206 7.76 6.02 -5.96
C TYR A 206 8.97 5.15 -6.28
N PHE A 207 10.18 5.66 -6.02
CA PHE A 207 11.42 4.98 -6.40
C PHE A 207 12.58 5.15 -5.39
N CYS A 208 12.40 5.96 -4.35
CA CYS A 208 13.44 6.21 -3.34
C CYS A 208 12.82 6.62 -2.00
N ALA A 209 13.65 6.76 -0.96
CA ALA A 209 13.19 7.22 0.36
C ALA A 209 13.00 8.74 0.44
N ASP A 210 13.44 9.51 -0.56
CA ASP A 210 13.22 10.97 -0.60
C ASP A 210 11.80 11.27 -1.13
N GLN A 211 10.95 11.73 -0.23
CA GLN A 211 9.54 12.00 -0.53
C GLN A 211 9.37 13.12 -1.56
N THR A 212 10.21 14.16 -1.51
CA THR A 212 10.11 15.26 -2.47
C THR A 212 10.32 14.78 -3.91
N LEU A 213 11.28 13.86 -4.12
CA LEU A 213 11.54 13.28 -5.43
C LEU A 213 10.41 12.36 -5.88
N ASN A 214 9.86 11.55 -4.96
CA ASN A 214 8.69 10.71 -5.24
C ASN A 214 7.47 11.56 -5.61
N HIS A 215 7.19 12.61 -4.82
CA HIS A 215 6.09 13.54 -5.07
C HIS A 215 6.24 14.30 -6.39
N ALA A 216 7.48 14.69 -6.77
CA ALA A 216 7.76 15.29 -8.07
C ALA A 216 7.49 14.32 -9.24
N ALA A 217 7.65 13.02 -9.04
CA ALA A 217 7.37 12.00 -10.05
C ALA A 217 5.86 11.72 -10.22
N VAL A 218 5.05 11.96 -9.19
CA VAL A 218 3.59 11.76 -9.24
C VAL A 218 2.95 12.78 -10.19
N ASN A 219 2.00 12.31 -11.01
CA ASN A 219 1.17 13.17 -11.84
C ASN A 219 0.05 13.81 -10.98
N PRO A 220 -0.03 15.14 -10.84
CA PRO A 220 -0.97 15.78 -9.92
C PRO A 220 -2.45 15.55 -10.27
N LEU A 221 -2.79 15.45 -11.55
CA LEU A 221 -4.16 15.15 -11.94
C LEU A 221 -4.53 13.70 -11.61
N PHE A 222 -3.59 12.75 -11.79
CA PHE A 222 -3.81 11.36 -11.38
C PHE A 222 -4.01 11.26 -9.87
N SER A 223 -3.13 11.86 -9.07
CA SER A 223 -3.19 11.87 -7.61
C SER A 223 -4.52 12.44 -7.11
N PHE A 224 -4.96 13.56 -7.69
CA PHE A 224 -6.27 14.15 -7.36
C PHE A 224 -7.43 13.20 -7.65
N LEU A 225 -7.50 12.65 -8.86
CA LEU A 225 -8.60 11.75 -9.26
C LEU A 225 -8.61 10.44 -8.45
N GLU A 226 -7.43 9.88 -8.19
CA GLU A 226 -7.30 8.69 -7.34
C GLU A 226 -7.78 8.99 -5.92
N SER A 227 -7.38 10.12 -5.34
CA SER A 227 -7.80 10.55 -4.01
C SER A 227 -9.32 10.80 -3.93
N VAL A 228 -9.92 11.43 -4.95
CA VAL A 228 -11.38 11.60 -5.02
C VAL A 228 -12.11 10.26 -5.07
N SER A 229 -11.55 9.27 -5.79
CA SER A 229 -12.16 7.93 -5.91
C SER A 229 -12.06 7.10 -4.63
N HIS A 230 -11.18 7.47 -3.68
CA HIS A 230 -10.93 6.77 -2.42
C HIS A 230 -11.29 7.61 -1.20
N GLN A 231 -12.27 8.50 -1.28
CA GLN A 231 -12.72 9.28 -0.14
C GLN A 231 -13.48 8.41 0.87
N GLU A 232 -12.92 8.30 2.08
CA GLU A 232 -13.56 7.67 3.23
C GLU A 232 -13.73 8.69 4.35
N ASP A 233 -14.91 8.73 4.94
CA ASP A 233 -15.18 9.59 6.09
C ASP A 233 -14.72 8.90 7.38
N PHE A 234 -13.41 8.94 7.62
CA PHE A 234 -12.84 8.38 8.85
C PHE A 234 -13.36 9.08 10.11
N ALA A 235 -13.71 10.36 10.02
CA ALA A 235 -14.12 11.14 11.19
C ALA A 235 -15.48 10.71 11.75
N HIS A 236 -16.38 10.20 10.92
CA HIS A 236 -17.75 9.85 11.33
C HIS A 236 -18.08 8.36 11.19
N ALA A 237 -17.14 7.54 10.69
CA ALA A 237 -17.38 6.13 10.37
C ALA A 237 -17.85 5.31 11.57
N TYR A 238 -17.23 5.49 12.74
CA TYR A 238 -17.53 4.72 13.95
C TYR A 238 -17.72 5.65 15.16
N ARG A 239 -18.96 5.94 15.50
CA ARG A 239 -19.36 6.75 16.67
C ARG A 239 -20.25 5.93 17.59
N PHE A 240 -19.63 5.30 18.60
CA PHE A 240 -20.33 4.46 19.58
C PHE A 240 -20.69 5.22 20.84
N MET A 241 -19.91 6.23 21.19
CA MET A 241 -20.06 7.04 22.40
C MET A 241 -19.50 8.46 22.19
N ASN A 242 -19.68 9.35 23.17
CA ASN A 242 -19.06 10.66 23.10
C ASN A 242 -17.51 10.54 23.19
N ASP A 243 -16.81 11.45 22.52
CA ASP A 243 -15.35 11.38 22.34
C ASP A 243 -14.60 11.37 23.69
N GLY A 244 -15.03 12.16 24.65
CA GLY A 244 -14.43 12.19 25.99
C GLY A 244 -14.52 10.84 26.72
N ARG A 245 -15.59 10.08 26.54
CA ARG A 245 -15.74 8.73 27.08
C ARG A 245 -14.84 7.73 26.34
N ALA A 246 -14.81 7.80 25.01
CA ALA A 246 -13.98 6.92 24.18
C ALA A 246 -12.50 7.08 24.54
N HIS A 247 -12.00 8.32 24.62
CA HIS A 247 -10.62 8.60 25.00
C HIS A 247 -10.30 8.16 26.44
N ARG A 248 -11.22 8.31 27.40
CA ARG A 248 -11.00 7.80 28.77
C ARG A 248 -10.88 6.28 28.81
N LEU A 249 -11.80 5.55 28.16
CA LEU A 249 -11.73 4.09 28.12
C LEU A 249 -10.47 3.59 27.41
N PHE A 250 -10.07 4.26 26.33
CA PHE A 250 -8.81 3.93 25.64
C PHE A 250 -7.59 4.20 26.54
N ALA A 251 -7.59 5.31 27.28
CA ALA A 251 -6.53 5.61 28.23
C ALA A 251 -6.49 4.59 29.39
N GLU A 252 -7.64 4.18 29.92
CA GLU A 252 -7.73 3.12 30.94
C GLU A 252 -7.20 1.77 30.44
N LEU A 253 -7.51 1.43 29.17
CA LEU A 253 -7.03 0.21 28.53
C LEU A 253 -5.51 0.18 28.41
N ASN A 254 -4.88 1.33 28.19
CA ASN A 254 -3.43 1.48 28.01
C ASN A 254 -2.72 2.09 29.25
N ALA A 255 -3.42 2.22 30.37
CA ALA A 255 -2.83 2.74 31.60
C ALA A 255 -1.78 1.78 32.16
N PRO A 256 -0.64 2.29 32.65
CA PRO A 256 0.38 1.46 33.30
C PRO A 256 -0.18 0.71 34.48
N MET A 257 0.15 -0.57 34.57
CA MET A 257 -0.17 -1.42 35.71
C MET A 257 0.95 -1.37 36.77
N LYS A 258 0.60 -1.36 38.04
CA LYS A 258 1.58 -1.56 39.11
C LYS A 258 1.93 -3.04 39.19
N THR A 259 3.20 -3.36 39.07
CA THR A 259 3.72 -4.73 39.16
C THR A 259 5.16 -4.72 39.67
N ASP A 260 5.53 -5.75 40.41
CA ASP A 260 6.92 -5.99 40.81
C ASP A 260 7.71 -6.78 39.75
N SER A 261 7.04 -7.21 38.68
CA SER A 261 7.68 -7.91 37.57
C SER A 261 8.56 -6.96 36.78
N VAL A 262 9.69 -7.47 36.28
CA VAL A 262 10.63 -6.71 35.45
C VAL A 262 10.45 -7.07 33.97
N HIS A 263 10.82 -6.14 33.10
CA HIS A 263 10.86 -6.37 31.66
C HIS A 263 11.75 -7.57 31.32
N GLN A 264 11.20 -8.52 30.55
CA GLN A 264 11.91 -9.75 30.20
C GLN A 264 12.73 -9.55 28.93
N GLN A 265 14.05 -9.70 29.05
CA GLN A 265 14.95 -9.67 27.90
C GLN A 265 15.06 -11.08 27.29
N VAL A 266 14.60 -11.27 26.07
CA VAL A 266 14.63 -12.58 25.37
C VAL A 266 15.64 -12.64 24.24
N ILE A 267 16.24 -11.49 23.87
CA ILE A 267 17.31 -11.41 22.87
C ILE A 267 18.56 -10.74 23.43
N ASN A 268 19.73 -11.05 22.88
CA ASN A 268 20.96 -10.32 23.16
C ASN A 268 21.02 -9.03 22.33
N ALA A 269 20.48 -7.95 22.85
CA ALA A 269 20.42 -6.65 22.16
C ALA A 269 21.78 -5.95 22.01
N LYS A 270 22.75 -6.25 22.92
CA LYS A 270 24.07 -5.58 22.91
C LYS A 270 24.86 -5.82 21.63
N SER A 271 24.63 -6.94 20.96
CA SER A 271 25.28 -7.29 19.71
C SER A 271 24.66 -6.62 18.47
N ARG A 272 23.54 -5.89 18.59
CA ARG A 272 22.77 -5.29 17.48
C ARG A 272 22.57 -6.31 16.36
N PRO A 273 21.73 -7.32 16.55
CA PRO A 273 21.60 -8.44 15.63
C PRO A 273 21.05 -8.00 14.27
N ASP A 274 21.42 -8.72 13.21
CA ASP A 274 20.68 -8.69 11.96
C ASP A 274 19.26 -9.19 12.22
N ILE A 275 18.24 -8.48 11.73
CA ILE A 275 16.83 -8.83 11.93
C ILE A 275 16.25 -9.29 10.60
N TYR A 276 15.76 -10.52 10.57
CA TYR A 276 15.02 -11.09 9.45
C TYR A 276 13.56 -11.25 9.84
N LEU A 277 12.69 -10.42 9.28
CA LEU A 277 11.25 -10.52 9.46
C LEU A 277 10.66 -11.26 8.26
N ILE A 278 10.28 -12.52 8.47
CA ILE A 278 9.67 -13.35 7.44
C ILE A 278 8.16 -13.31 7.62
N ILE A 279 7.49 -12.65 6.68
CA ILE A 279 6.03 -12.53 6.64
C ILE A 279 5.50 -13.64 5.74
N MET A 280 4.80 -14.60 6.36
CA MET A 280 4.33 -15.81 5.68
C MET A 280 2.90 -15.61 5.18
N GLU A 281 2.70 -15.71 3.88
CA GLU A 281 1.40 -15.57 3.23
C GLU A 281 0.38 -16.59 3.74
N SER A 282 -0.71 -16.13 4.34
CA SER A 282 -1.93 -16.90 4.66
C SER A 282 -1.81 -18.01 5.71
N PHE A 283 -0.73 -18.10 6.49
CA PHE A 283 -0.58 -19.15 7.51
C PHE A 283 -1.46 -18.91 8.75
N SER A 284 -1.93 -19.97 9.35
CA SER A 284 -2.68 -19.97 10.63
C SER A 284 -2.02 -20.86 11.67
N ASP A 285 -2.35 -20.68 12.95
CA ASP A 285 -1.87 -21.61 13.96
C ASP A 285 -2.49 -23.00 13.78
N THR A 286 -3.77 -23.09 13.38
CA THR A 286 -4.45 -24.36 13.06
C THR A 286 -3.72 -25.14 11.97
N LEU A 287 -3.16 -24.47 10.96
CA LEU A 287 -2.38 -25.11 9.90
C LEU A 287 -1.13 -25.83 10.46
N THR A 288 -0.53 -25.31 11.52
CA THR A 288 0.67 -25.90 12.13
C THR A 288 0.38 -27.22 12.85
N GLN A 289 -0.88 -27.54 13.08
CA GLN A 289 -1.34 -28.79 13.69
C GLN A 289 -1.60 -29.88 12.64
N VAL A 290 -1.64 -29.53 11.34
CA VAL A 290 -1.84 -30.50 10.26
C VAL A 290 -0.56 -31.28 10.00
N LYS A 291 -0.66 -32.61 10.17
CA LYS A 291 0.50 -33.52 10.05
C LYS A 291 1.18 -33.38 8.68
N GLY A 292 2.49 -33.11 8.71
CA GLY A 292 3.32 -33.06 7.51
C GLY A 292 3.31 -31.75 6.74
N VAL A 293 2.51 -30.76 7.12
CA VAL A 293 2.41 -29.47 6.42
C VAL A 293 3.53 -28.51 6.87
N THR A 294 3.73 -28.34 8.18
CA THR A 294 4.69 -27.36 8.71
C THR A 294 5.73 -27.95 9.65
N PRO A 295 6.51 -28.98 9.23
CA PRO A 295 7.50 -29.60 10.11
C PRO A 295 8.64 -28.65 10.51
N GLU A 296 9.05 -27.72 9.64
CA GLU A 296 10.11 -26.76 9.92
C GLU A 296 9.64 -25.68 10.92
N LEU A 297 8.47 -25.10 10.74
CA LEU A 297 7.90 -24.17 11.71
C LEU A 297 7.69 -24.83 13.08
N ASN A 298 7.22 -26.07 13.11
CA ASN A 298 7.05 -26.83 14.35
C ASN A 298 8.37 -27.14 15.04
N ARG A 299 9.46 -27.32 14.29
CA ARG A 299 10.82 -27.42 14.83
C ARG A 299 11.25 -26.06 15.43
N LEU A 300 11.05 -24.96 14.68
CA LEU A 300 11.43 -23.61 15.12
C LEU A 300 10.61 -23.11 16.32
N LYS A 301 9.35 -23.51 16.46
CA LYS A 301 8.56 -23.29 17.69
C LYS A 301 9.27 -23.84 18.94
N ARG A 302 9.90 -25.02 18.85
CA ARG A 302 10.61 -25.65 19.97
C ARG A 302 12.02 -25.09 20.19
N GLU A 303 12.66 -24.60 19.13
CA GLU A 303 14.04 -24.05 19.17
C GLU A 303 14.07 -22.56 19.52
N GLY A 304 12.94 -21.85 19.52
CA GLY A 304 12.84 -20.40 19.67
C GLY A 304 11.86 -19.94 20.74
N VAL A 305 11.51 -18.67 20.68
CA VAL A 305 10.45 -18.06 21.47
C VAL A 305 9.14 -18.15 20.69
N TYR A 306 8.20 -18.94 21.14
CA TYR A 306 6.91 -19.14 20.51
C TYR A 306 5.80 -18.44 21.25
N PHE A 307 5.07 -17.53 20.55
CA PHE A 307 3.92 -16.82 21.09
C PHE A 307 2.65 -17.59 20.74
N ASN A 308 2.06 -18.25 21.72
CA ASN A 308 0.93 -19.17 21.52
C ASN A 308 -0.45 -18.51 21.60
N ARG A 309 -0.53 -17.20 21.93
CA ARG A 309 -1.77 -16.42 21.99
C ARG A 309 -1.63 -15.13 21.19
N PHE A 310 -1.27 -15.28 19.90
CA PHE A 310 -0.98 -14.16 19.02
C PHE A 310 -1.98 -14.09 17.87
N TYR A 311 -2.40 -12.87 17.48
CA TYR A 311 -3.52 -12.67 16.56
C TYR A 311 -3.17 -11.74 15.42
N ALA A 312 -3.65 -12.08 14.20
CA ALA A 312 -3.65 -11.19 13.06
C ALA A 312 -4.62 -10.02 13.28
N ASN A 313 -4.29 -8.83 12.79
CA ASN A 313 -5.19 -7.66 12.86
C ASN A 313 -6.35 -7.72 11.88
N GLY A 314 -6.24 -8.50 10.81
CA GLY A 314 -7.24 -8.63 9.77
C GLY A 314 -7.05 -9.91 8.97
N PHE A 315 -7.69 -9.99 7.83
CA PHE A 315 -7.66 -11.17 6.96
C PHE A 315 -7.24 -10.86 5.52
N ARG A 316 -6.38 -9.85 5.35
CA ARG A 316 -5.76 -9.50 4.06
C ARG A 316 -4.34 -9.02 4.26
N THR A 317 -3.48 -9.30 3.30
CA THR A 317 -2.06 -8.97 3.29
C THR A 317 -1.78 -7.50 3.58
N ASP A 318 -2.48 -6.58 2.92
CA ASP A 318 -2.29 -5.13 3.10
C ASP A 318 -2.66 -4.63 4.52
N ARG A 319 -3.55 -5.33 5.24
CA ARG A 319 -3.85 -5.06 6.66
C ARG A 319 -2.74 -5.60 7.55
N GLY A 320 -2.32 -6.84 7.30
CA GLY A 320 -1.22 -7.47 8.03
C GLY A 320 0.08 -6.67 7.93
N LEU A 321 0.46 -6.24 6.73
CA LEU A 321 1.68 -5.45 6.51
C LEU A 321 1.65 -4.10 7.26
N VAL A 322 0.54 -3.37 7.21
CA VAL A 322 0.38 -2.13 7.98
C VAL A 322 0.58 -2.41 9.47
N SER A 323 -0.05 -3.45 9.99
CA SER A 323 0.02 -3.75 11.42
C SER A 323 1.42 -4.19 11.84
N ILE A 324 2.06 -5.07 11.08
CA ILE A 324 3.40 -5.60 11.39
C ILE A 324 4.47 -4.51 11.30
N LEU A 325 4.45 -3.70 10.23
CA LEU A 325 5.52 -2.74 9.96
C LEU A 325 5.36 -1.40 10.67
N LEU A 326 4.11 -0.95 10.90
CA LEU A 326 3.85 0.33 11.55
C LEU A 326 3.50 0.22 13.04
N GLY A 327 3.25 -0.98 13.55
CA GLY A 327 2.66 -1.10 14.89
C GLY A 327 1.29 -0.41 14.99
N TYR A 328 0.55 -0.35 13.88
CA TYR A 328 -0.69 0.41 13.75
C TYR A 328 -1.84 -0.49 13.28
N PRO A 329 -2.96 -0.55 14.01
CA PRO A 329 -4.08 -1.40 13.60
C PRO A 329 -4.64 -0.95 12.25
N ALA A 330 -4.77 -1.89 11.31
CA ALA A 330 -5.33 -1.58 10.00
C ALA A 330 -6.85 -1.69 10.00
N PRO A 331 -7.61 -0.69 9.51
CA PRO A 331 -9.05 -0.80 9.37
C PRO A 331 -9.48 -2.01 8.53
N GLY A 332 -10.51 -2.74 8.96
CA GLY A 332 -10.96 -3.96 8.28
C GLY A 332 -11.42 -3.71 6.86
N ALA A 333 -12.29 -2.71 6.66
CA ALA A 333 -12.89 -2.40 5.35
C ALA A 333 -11.96 -1.62 4.41
N VAL A 334 -10.99 -0.86 4.94
CA VAL A 334 -10.20 0.11 4.18
C VAL A 334 -8.72 -0.26 4.17
N SER A 335 -8.07 -0.21 3.00
CA SER A 335 -6.63 -0.35 2.89
C SER A 335 -5.92 0.98 3.13
N LEU A 336 -5.24 1.14 4.26
CA LEU A 336 -4.48 2.36 4.56
C LEU A 336 -3.33 2.61 3.59
N MET A 337 -2.79 1.58 2.93
CA MET A 337 -1.77 1.74 1.89
C MET A 337 -2.23 2.60 0.71
N LYS A 338 -3.55 2.67 0.46
CA LYS A 338 -4.15 3.53 -0.58
C LYS A 338 -4.24 4.99 -0.18
N TYR A 339 -3.83 5.34 1.04
CA TYR A 339 -3.78 6.70 1.57
C TYR A 339 -2.34 7.06 1.96
N PRO A 340 -1.43 7.26 0.98
CA PRO A 340 -0.01 7.49 1.24
C PRO A 340 0.24 8.64 2.21
N ARG A 341 -0.52 9.74 2.08
CA ARG A 341 -0.45 10.91 2.96
C ARG A 341 -0.68 10.55 4.44
N LYS A 342 -1.61 9.63 4.72
CA LYS A 342 -1.90 9.19 6.09
C LYS A 342 -0.82 8.24 6.62
N THR A 343 -0.31 7.35 5.78
CA THR A 343 0.71 6.38 6.17
C THR A 343 2.11 7.00 6.30
N GLU A 344 2.39 8.09 5.58
CA GLU A 344 3.67 8.82 5.65
C GLU A 344 3.94 9.41 7.04
N THR A 345 2.89 9.78 7.77
CA THR A 345 3.00 10.38 9.12
C THR A 345 2.99 9.35 10.25
N LEU A 346 2.85 8.06 9.94
CA LEU A 346 2.83 7.00 10.95
C LEU A 346 4.26 6.60 11.35
N PRO A 347 4.53 6.41 12.65
CA PRO A 347 5.78 5.79 13.09
C PRO A 347 5.86 4.37 12.55
N SER A 348 7.08 3.87 12.33
CA SER A 348 7.27 2.52 11.81
C SER A 348 8.48 1.81 12.43
N LEU A 349 8.42 0.49 12.48
CA LEU A 349 9.55 -0.34 12.90
C LEU A 349 10.78 -0.06 12.01
N ALA A 350 10.58 -0.02 10.69
CA ALA A 350 11.65 0.25 9.75
C ALA A 350 12.27 1.64 9.96
N GLY A 351 11.45 2.69 10.15
CA GLY A 351 11.92 4.05 10.42
C GLY A 351 12.77 4.13 11.70
N HIS A 352 12.32 3.54 12.81
CA HIS A 352 13.09 3.49 14.06
C HIS A 352 14.41 2.72 13.89
N LEU A 353 14.38 1.57 13.22
CA LEU A 353 15.59 0.79 12.97
C LEU A 353 16.56 1.53 12.02
N GLY A 354 16.05 2.22 11.00
CA GLY A 354 16.85 3.06 10.11
C GLY A 354 17.55 4.18 10.88
N HIS A 355 16.85 4.90 11.76
CA HIS A 355 17.44 5.90 12.65
C HIS A 355 18.46 5.29 13.63
N ALA A 356 18.25 4.04 14.05
CA ALA A 356 19.23 3.30 14.85
C ALA A 356 20.42 2.76 14.03
N GLY A 357 20.49 3.04 12.72
CA GLY A 357 21.61 2.72 11.84
C GLY A 357 21.54 1.33 11.18
N TYR A 358 20.36 0.74 11.10
CA TYR A 358 20.12 -0.47 10.31
C TYR A 358 20.00 -0.16 8.82
N ASP A 359 20.53 -1.05 7.98
CA ASP A 359 20.26 -1.03 6.54
C ASP A 359 18.91 -1.73 6.29
N LEU A 360 18.00 -1.05 5.58
CA LEU A 360 16.62 -1.51 5.38
C LEU A 360 16.47 -2.16 4.01
N GLN A 361 15.97 -3.40 3.95
CA GLN A 361 15.78 -4.17 2.72
C GLN A 361 14.43 -4.89 2.75
N TYR A 362 13.73 -4.90 1.61
CA TYR A 362 12.46 -5.60 1.44
C TYR A 362 12.50 -6.52 0.24
N TYR A 363 12.07 -7.76 0.42
CA TYR A 363 12.02 -8.79 -0.62
C TYR A 363 10.60 -9.35 -0.72
N TYR A 364 10.04 -9.28 -1.91
CA TYR A 364 8.73 -9.81 -2.22
C TYR A 364 8.75 -10.51 -3.58
N GLY A 365 8.25 -11.75 -3.65
CA GLY A 365 8.21 -12.51 -4.92
C GLY A 365 7.19 -11.99 -5.92
N GLY A 366 6.24 -11.15 -5.51
CA GLY A 366 5.16 -10.61 -6.32
C GLY A 366 5.35 -9.16 -6.77
N ASP A 367 4.26 -8.57 -7.28
CA ASP A 367 4.21 -7.19 -7.79
C ASP A 367 4.07 -6.19 -6.64
N ALA A 368 5.13 -5.43 -6.36
CA ALA A 368 5.15 -4.42 -5.29
C ALA A 368 4.23 -3.21 -5.59
N ASP A 369 3.70 -3.07 -6.79
CA ASP A 369 2.71 -2.04 -7.12
C ASP A 369 1.29 -2.43 -6.66
N PHE A 370 1.09 -3.69 -6.24
CA PHE A 370 -0.20 -4.15 -5.73
C PHE A 370 -0.62 -3.37 -4.48
N THR A 371 -1.87 -2.89 -4.46
CA THR A 371 -2.46 -2.08 -3.36
C THR A 371 -1.60 -0.89 -2.89
N ASN A 372 -0.80 -0.30 -3.78
CA ASN A 372 0.07 0.84 -3.47
C ASN A 372 1.22 0.51 -2.47
N MET A 373 1.63 -0.76 -2.41
CA MET A 373 2.65 -1.24 -1.47
C MET A 373 4.00 -0.54 -1.67
N ARG A 374 4.41 -0.26 -2.91
CA ARG A 374 5.68 0.42 -3.20
C ARG A 374 5.81 1.76 -2.49
N SER A 375 4.80 2.64 -2.60
CA SER A 375 4.82 3.93 -1.90
C SER A 375 4.83 3.74 -0.39
N PHE A 376 4.03 2.79 0.11
CA PHE A 376 4.00 2.44 1.53
C PHE A 376 5.39 2.04 2.05
N LEU A 377 6.13 1.19 1.34
CA LEU A 377 7.47 0.74 1.74
C LEU A 377 8.51 1.86 1.65
N HIS A 378 8.50 2.66 0.59
CA HIS A 378 9.42 3.82 0.50
C HIS A 378 9.15 4.84 1.59
N ASN A 379 7.89 5.10 1.96
CA ASN A 379 7.52 5.96 3.07
C ASN A 379 8.09 5.47 4.42
N GLN A 380 8.32 4.14 4.57
CA GLN A 380 8.94 3.55 5.75
C GLN A 380 10.48 3.57 5.72
N GLY A 381 11.09 4.09 4.65
CA GLY A 381 12.53 4.21 4.49
C GLY A 381 13.21 3.04 3.78
N PHE A 382 12.47 2.05 3.28
CA PHE A 382 13.06 0.98 2.45
C PHE A 382 13.56 1.58 1.13
N GLN A 383 14.89 1.62 0.96
CA GLN A 383 15.51 2.09 -0.27
C GLN A 383 15.58 0.99 -1.33
N ARG A 384 15.80 -0.25 -0.88
CA ARG A 384 15.88 -1.42 -1.75
C ARG A 384 14.63 -2.28 -1.56
N ILE A 385 13.87 -2.41 -2.65
CA ILE A 385 12.73 -3.31 -2.77
C ILE A 385 13.04 -4.26 -3.93
N VAL A 386 13.16 -5.54 -3.62
CA VAL A 386 13.28 -6.62 -4.62
C VAL A 386 11.89 -7.18 -4.86
N GLU A 387 11.46 -7.22 -6.11
CA GLU A 387 10.12 -7.62 -6.53
C GLU A 387 10.15 -8.60 -7.71
N ASP A 388 9.00 -9.02 -8.19
CA ASP A 388 8.89 -9.98 -9.31
C ASP A 388 9.60 -9.51 -10.59
N LYS A 389 9.74 -8.19 -10.81
CA LYS A 389 10.43 -7.60 -11.96
C LYS A 389 11.95 -7.80 -11.93
N ASP A 390 12.52 -8.07 -10.75
CA ASP A 390 13.95 -8.34 -10.57
C ASP A 390 14.33 -9.79 -10.89
N PHE A 391 13.37 -10.60 -11.31
CA PHE A 391 13.55 -11.99 -11.69
C PHE A 391 13.18 -12.20 -13.17
N PRO A 392 13.79 -13.20 -13.85
CA PRO A 392 13.40 -13.56 -15.20
C PRO A 392 11.91 -13.89 -15.30
N LEU A 393 11.25 -13.44 -16.36
CA LEU A 393 9.82 -13.69 -16.57
C LEU A 393 9.50 -15.19 -16.55
N SER A 394 10.39 -16.02 -17.08
CA SER A 394 10.29 -17.50 -17.07
C SER A 394 10.29 -18.13 -15.68
N SER A 395 10.71 -17.39 -14.66
CA SER A 395 10.73 -17.86 -13.26
C SER A 395 9.38 -17.70 -12.55
N ARG A 396 8.43 -16.95 -13.14
CA ARG A 396 7.11 -16.73 -12.54
C ARG A 396 6.22 -17.94 -12.80
N LEU A 397 5.70 -18.55 -11.75
CA LEU A 397 4.77 -19.68 -11.84
C LEU A 397 3.32 -19.24 -11.89
N SER A 398 3.01 -18.08 -11.34
CA SER A 398 1.64 -17.56 -11.29
C SER A 398 1.64 -16.03 -11.45
N LYS A 399 0.45 -15.44 -11.52
CA LYS A 399 0.28 -13.98 -11.48
C LYS A 399 0.77 -13.32 -10.18
N TRP A 400 1.04 -14.11 -9.15
CA TRP A 400 1.54 -13.65 -7.85
C TRP A 400 3.07 -13.68 -7.75
N GLY A 401 3.77 -14.01 -8.85
CA GLY A 401 5.20 -13.81 -8.98
C GLY A 401 6.03 -15.09 -8.96
N VAL A 402 7.21 -14.99 -8.37
CA VAL A 402 8.20 -16.07 -8.34
C VAL A 402 8.03 -16.97 -7.12
N PRO A 403 8.40 -18.27 -7.22
CA PRO A 403 8.37 -19.19 -6.09
C PRO A 403 9.29 -18.74 -4.94
N ASP A 404 8.88 -19.02 -3.70
CA ASP A 404 9.58 -18.61 -2.48
C ASP A 404 11.05 -19.06 -2.43
N HIS A 405 11.42 -20.24 -2.96
CA HIS A 405 12.82 -20.67 -2.98
C HIS A 405 13.71 -19.71 -3.80
N LEU A 406 13.22 -19.14 -4.90
CA LEU A 406 13.98 -18.16 -5.69
C LEU A 406 14.11 -16.84 -4.94
N LEU A 407 13.06 -16.44 -4.21
CA LEU A 407 13.09 -15.26 -3.36
C LEU A 407 14.17 -15.42 -2.26
N PHE A 408 14.16 -16.52 -1.52
CA PHE A 408 15.17 -16.79 -0.48
C PHE A 408 16.58 -16.92 -1.06
N ASN A 409 16.76 -17.57 -2.20
CA ASN A 409 18.06 -17.63 -2.90
C ASN A 409 18.58 -16.23 -3.25
N ARG A 410 17.69 -15.31 -3.64
CA ARG A 410 18.07 -13.93 -3.90
C ARG A 410 18.50 -13.21 -2.63
N VAL A 411 17.76 -13.35 -1.53
CA VAL A 411 18.16 -12.81 -0.22
C VAL A 411 19.59 -13.29 0.14
N GLU A 412 19.86 -14.56 0.00
CA GLU A 412 21.18 -15.15 0.30
C GLU A 412 22.29 -14.63 -0.60
N ALA A 413 22.03 -14.53 -1.90
CA ALA A 413 23.01 -13.99 -2.84
C ALA A 413 23.38 -12.55 -2.48
N ASP A 414 22.38 -11.75 -2.11
CA ASP A 414 22.58 -10.37 -1.70
C ASP A 414 23.32 -10.28 -0.35
N LEU A 415 23.03 -11.16 0.60
CA LEU A 415 23.75 -11.24 1.88
C LEU A 415 25.22 -11.62 1.70
N LYS A 416 25.58 -12.48 0.73
CA LYS A 416 26.97 -12.87 0.44
C LYS A 416 27.78 -11.70 -0.13
N THR A 417 27.15 -10.83 -0.89
CA THR A 417 27.79 -9.66 -1.52
C THR A 417 27.85 -8.43 -0.64
N LYS A 418 27.18 -8.47 0.52
CA LYS A 418 27.12 -7.32 1.44
C LYS A 418 28.49 -6.97 2.02
N GLN A 419 28.96 -5.74 1.72
CA GLN A 419 30.26 -5.22 2.19
C GLN A 419 30.16 -4.38 3.47
N THR A 420 28.95 -3.98 3.89
CA THR A 420 28.79 -3.11 5.06
C THR A 420 28.78 -3.89 6.37
N ARG A 421 29.35 -3.28 7.44
CA ARG A 421 29.30 -3.82 8.81
C ARG A 421 28.05 -3.42 9.58
N ARG A 422 27.14 -2.65 8.96
CA ARG A 422 25.89 -2.21 9.59
C ARG A 422 24.96 -3.40 9.76
N PRO A 423 24.23 -3.48 10.88
CA PRO A 423 23.17 -4.48 11.02
C PRO A 423 22.08 -4.25 9.97
N THR A 424 21.38 -5.31 9.58
CA THR A 424 20.30 -5.23 8.61
C THR A 424 18.95 -5.47 9.24
N PHE A 425 17.93 -4.76 8.73
CA PHE A 425 16.55 -5.15 8.85
C PHE A 425 16.06 -5.61 7.48
N THR A 426 15.93 -6.92 7.33
CA THR A 426 15.54 -7.57 6.09
C THR A 426 14.14 -8.15 6.25
N VAL A 427 13.18 -7.63 5.50
CA VAL A 427 11.83 -8.18 5.43
C VAL A 427 11.73 -9.08 4.21
N VAL A 428 11.20 -10.28 4.40
CA VAL A 428 10.95 -11.25 3.32
C VAL A 428 9.49 -11.65 3.39
N GLN A 429 8.71 -11.24 2.38
CA GLN A 429 7.30 -11.58 2.24
C GLN A 429 7.15 -12.72 1.25
N THR A 430 6.66 -13.88 1.71
CA THR A 430 6.39 -15.04 0.86
C THR A 430 5.10 -14.86 0.07
N SER A 431 4.92 -15.61 -1.01
CA SER A 431 3.72 -15.53 -1.85
C SER A 431 3.25 -16.89 -2.39
N SER A 432 4.04 -17.96 -2.24
CA SER A 432 3.75 -19.25 -2.89
C SER A 432 2.54 -19.99 -2.30
N SER A 433 2.14 -19.67 -1.07
CA SER A 433 0.93 -20.21 -0.42
C SER A 433 -0.34 -19.42 -0.78
N HIS A 434 -0.29 -18.54 -1.79
CA HIS A 434 -1.46 -17.85 -2.36
C HIS A 434 -2.08 -18.64 -3.53
N GLU A 435 -3.39 -18.49 -3.76
CA GLU A 435 -4.05 -19.03 -4.95
C GLU A 435 -3.37 -18.58 -6.25
N PRO A 436 -3.17 -19.45 -7.22
CA PRO A 436 -3.75 -20.80 -7.41
C PRO A 436 -2.97 -21.97 -6.79
N PHE A 437 -2.04 -21.73 -5.85
CA PHE A 437 -1.25 -22.75 -5.14
C PHE A 437 -0.31 -23.56 -6.07
N ASP A 438 0.18 -22.93 -7.13
CA ASP A 438 1.13 -23.53 -8.07
C ASP A 438 2.54 -23.39 -7.49
N VAL A 439 3.14 -24.53 -7.14
CA VAL A 439 4.51 -24.60 -6.57
C VAL A 439 5.32 -25.72 -7.24
N PRO A 440 6.64 -25.58 -7.37
CA PRO A 440 7.50 -26.61 -7.96
C PRO A 440 7.82 -27.73 -6.94
N TYR A 441 6.79 -28.28 -6.31
CA TYR A 441 6.92 -29.19 -5.19
C TYR A 441 5.65 -30.04 -5.05
N HIS A 442 5.81 -31.37 -4.92
CA HIS A 442 4.69 -32.31 -4.89
C HIS A 442 4.89 -33.35 -3.77
N ARG A 443 4.67 -32.94 -2.53
CA ARG A 443 4.81 -33.79 -1.35
C ARG A 443 3.48 -34.25 -0.79
N LEU A 444 2.46 -33.41 -0.89
CA LEU A 444 1.12 -33.67 -0.40
C LEU A 444 0.13 -33.69 -1.58
N SER A 445 -0.90 -34.54 -1.48
CA SER A 445 -1.94 -34.67 -2.51
C SER A 445 -2.89 -33.46 -2.58
N ASP A 446 -3.19 -32.85 -1.44
CA ASP A 446 -3.97 -31.61 -1.38
C ASP A 446 -3.10 -30.45 -1.87
N LYS A 447 -3.56 -29.76 -2.92
CA LYS A 447 -2.80 -28.70 -3.59
C LYS A 447 -2.54 -27.50 -2.66
N THR A 448 -3.52 -27.12 -1.86
CA THR A 448 -3.43 -25.99 -0.91
C THR A 448 -2.45 -26.32 0.20
N LEU A 449 -2.61 -27.45 0.87
CA LEU A 449 -1.69 -27.88 1.93
C LEU A 449 -0.29 -28.13 1.40
N ASN A 450 -0.15 -28.60 0.15
CA ASN A 450 1.13 -28.77 -0.51
C ASN A 450 1.86 -27.43 -0.73
N ALA A 451 1.16 -26.36 -1.08
CA ALA A 451 1.75 -25.03 -1.22
C ALA A 451 2.24 -24.47 0.12
N PHE A 452 1.51 -24.67 1.21
CA PHE A 452 1.95 -24.35 2.55
C PHE A 452 3.20 -25.16 2.97
N ALA A 453 3.20 -26.46 2.69
CA ALA A 453 4.35 -27.33 2.98
C ALA A 453 5.60 -26.91 2.17
N TYR A 454 5.41 -26.42 0.96
CA TYR A 454 6.47 -25.85 0.15
C TYR A 454 7.07 -24.60 0.79
N THR A 455 6.26 -23.62 1.16
CA THR A 455 6.72 -22.40 1.84
C THR A 455 7.43 -22.72 3.17
N ASP A 456 6.89 -23.65 3.98
CA ASP A 456 7.55 -24.15 5.20
C ASP A 456 8.96 -24.71 4.90
N SER A 457 9.10 -25.50 3.82
CA SER A 457 10.39 -26.05 3.41
C SER A 457 11.39 -24.98 2.96
N CYS A 458 10.90 -23.90 2.31
CA CYS A 458 11.74 -22.76 1.90
C CYS A 458 12.24 -21.98 3.11
N VAL A 459 11.39 -21.72 4.09
CA VAL A 459 11.75 -21.10 5.37
C VAL A 459 12.80 -21.94 6.11
N GLY A 460 12.58 -23.24 6.22
CA GLY A 460 13.56 -24.16 6.82
C GLY A 460 14.90 -24.19 6.08
N GLY A 461 14.87 -24.13 4.74
CA GLY A 461 16.05 -24.01 3.87
C GLY A 461 16.85 -22.74 4.20
N PHE A 462 16.19 -21.60 4.23
CA PHE A 462 16.80 -20.30 4.57
C PHE A 462 17.46 -20.32 5.96
N VAL A 463 16.78 -20.85 6.98
CA VAL A 463 17.34 -20.97 8.32
C VAL A 463 18.60 -21.85 8.35
N ARG A 464 18.59 -23.00 7.62
CA ARG A 464 19.78 -23.84 7.51
C ARG A 464 20.96 -23.10 6.87
N GLN A 465 20.69 -22.30 5.85
CA GLN A 465 21.74 -21.53 5.16
C GLN A 465 22.26 -20.37 6.00
N LEU A 466 21.40 -19.68 6.79
CA LEU A 466 21.87 -18.71 7.78
C LEU A 466 22.82 -19.38 8.81
N LYS A 467 22.48 -20.58 9.28
CA LYS A 467 23.34 -21.36 10.19
C LYS A 467 24.68 -21.70 9.52
N ALA A 468 24.66 -22.18 8.27
CA ALA A 468 25.85 -22.54 7.53
C ALA A 468 26.76 -21.35 7.20
N SER A 469 26.21 -20.17 7.00
CA SER A 469 26.96 -18.94 6.70
C SER A 469 27.59 -18.27 7.93
N GLY A 470 27.34 -18.76 9.13
CA GLY A 470 27.77 -18.15 10.40
C GLY A 470 26.97 -16.89 10.80
N ARG A 471 26.11 -16.35 9.94
CA ARG A 471 25.28 -15.15 10.25
C ARG A 471 24.25 -15.41 11.33
N TRP A 472 23.83 -16.67 11.47
CA TRP A 472 22.88 -17.09 12.50
C TRP A 472 23.24 -16.61 13.90
N ASN A 473 24.54 -16.64 14.26
CA ASN A 473 25.01 -16.37 15.61
C ASN A 473 24.63 -14.99 16.15
N ASN A 474 24.49 -14.00 15.26
CA ASN A 474 24.04 -12.65 15.60
C ASN A 474 22.82 -12.25 14.78
N SER A 475 21.84 -13.14 14.69
CA SER A 475 20.60 -12.89 13.97
C SER A 475 19.39 -13.10 14.87
N LEU A 476 18.37 -12.24 14.70
CA LEU A 476 17.01 -12.42 15.15
C LEU A 476 16.15 -12.72 13.92
N VAL A 477 15.55 -13.90 13.87
CA VAL A 477 14.62 -14.30 12.81
C VAL A 477 13.21 -14.33 13.39
N ILE A 478 12.34 -13.47 12.89
CA ILE A 478 10.93 -13.36 13.29
C ILE A 478 10.08 -13.95 12.17
N LEU A 479 9.30 -14.97 12.50
CA LEU A 479 8.35 -15.62 11.59
C LEU A 479 6.96 -15.25 12.03
N VAL A 480 6.18 -14.64 11.16
CA VAL A 480 4.79 -14.26 11.43
C VAL A 480 3.96 -14.29 10.15
N PRO A 481 2.75 -14.85 10.15
CA PRO A 481 1.83 -14.71 9.04
C PRO A 481 1.29 -13.28 8.90
N ASP A 482 0.92 -12.90 7.67
CA ASP A 482 0.16 -11.67 7.42
C ASP A 482 -1.31 -11.82 7.84
N HIS A 483 -1.92 -12.97 7.61
CA HIS A 483 -3.27 -13.33 8.05
C HIS A 483 -3.51 -14.85 7.89
N LEU A 484 -4.67 -15.36 8.33
CA LEU A 484 -5.18 -16.65 7.92
C LEU A 484 -5.86 -16.52 6.55
N GLY A 485 -5.46 -17.33 5.58
CA GLY A 485 -5.98 -17.30 4.22
C GLY A 485 -6.83 -18.51 3.84
N ALA A 486 -6.34 -19.30 2.91
CA ALA A 486 -7.10 -20.34 2.21
C ALA A 486 -7.42 -21.60 3.03
N TRP A 487 -6.80 -21.79 4.21
CA TRP A 487 -7.03 -22.98 5.02
C TRP A 487 -7.12 -22.66 6.52
N PRO A 488 -8.14 -23.12 7.24
CA PRO A 488 -9.32 -23.85 6.75
C PRO A 488 -10.21 -22.97 5.84
N SER A 489 -10.75 -23.57 4.76
CA SER A 489 -11.52 -22.80 3.75
C SER A 489 -12.86 -22.28 4.26
N ASP A 490 -13.49 -23.00 5.18
CA ASP A 490 -14.87 -22.74 5.62
C ASP A 490 -14.96 -22.04 6.98
N ILE A 491 -13.87 -21.39 7.41
CA ILE A 491 -13.84 -20.71 8.70
C ILE A 491 -14.66 -19.41 8.66
N SER A 492 -15.60 -19.26 9.59
CA SER A 492 -16.42 -18.06 9.74
C SER A 492 -15.58 -16.82 10.13
N ASP A 493 -15.98 -15.63 9.68
CA ASP A 493 -15.38 -14.36 10.13
C ASP A 493 -15.69 -14.06 11.60
N TYR A 494 -16.73 -14.67 12.16
CA TYR A 494 -17.17 -14.47 13.55
C TYR A 494 -16.66 -15.54 14.51
N VAL A 495 -15.42 -16.01 14.32
CA VAL A 495 -14.73 -16.89 15.27
C VAL A 495 -13.33 -16.37 15.57
N VAL A 496 -12.95 -16.39 16.84
CA VAL A 496 -11.64 -15.85 17.29
C VAL A 496 -10.47 -16.61 16.67
N THR A 497 -10.63 -17.93 16.44
CA THR A 497 -9.58 -18.78 15.84
C THR A 497 -9.22 -18.40 14.41
N ARG A 498 -10.10 -17.69 13.68
CA ARG A 498 -9.78 -17.14 12.36
C ARG A 498 -8.60 -16.16 12.37
N PHE A 499 -8.41 -15.48 13.49
CA PHE A 499 -7.34 -14.49 13.65
C PHE A 499 -6.12 -15.03 14.41
N HIS A 500 -6.20 -16.26 14.92
CA HIS A 500 -5.10 -16.87 15.65
C HIS A 500 -4.00 -17.33 14.71
N ILE A 501 -2.81 -16.74 14.85
CA ILE A 501 -1.62 -16.99 14.03
C ILE A 501 -0.41 -17.30 14.89
N PRO A 502 0.56 -18.12 14.41
CA PRO A 502 1.79 -18.35 15.13
C PRO A 502 2.74 -17.14 14.98
N MET A 503 3.41 -16.73 16.03
CA MET A 503 4.60 -15.89 15.94
C MET A 503 5.77 -16.61 16.61
N ILE A 504 6.93 -16.69 15.89
CA ILE A 504 8.11 -17.40 16.35
C ILE A 504 9.31 -16.47 16.22
N TRP A 505 10.08 -16.30 17.30
CA TRP A 505 11.36 -15.62 17.27
C TRP A 505 12.47 -16.65 17.47
N THR A 506 13.43 -16.71 16.56
CA THR A 506 14.55 -17.64 16.58
C THR A 506 15.84 -16.95 16.12
N GLY A 507 16.96 -17.65 16.12
CA GLY A 507 18.26 -17.09 15.75
C GLY A 507 19.21 -17.10 16.93
N GLY A 508 20.49 -16.91 16.66
CA GLY A 508 21.53 -16.94 17.69
C GLY A 508 21.48 -15.76 18.66
N ALA A 509 20.71 -14.69 18.33
CA ALA A 509 20.45 -13.61 19.24
C ALA A 509 19.41 -13.96 20.33
N VAL A 510 18.60 -15.01 20.14
CA VAL A 510 17.63 -15.49 21.14
C VAL A 510 18.37 -16.14 22.29
N VAL A 511 18.09 -15.70 23.52
CA VAL A 511 18.82 -16.15 24.73
C VAL A 511 18.50 -17.60 25.06
N GLN A 512 17.22 -17.97 25.05
CA GLN A 512 16.75 -19.33 25.29
C GLN A 512 15.36 -19.57 24.71
N PRO A 513 15.06 -20.80 24.27
CA PRO A 513 13.73 -21.19 23.85
C PRO A 513 12.71 -21.05 25.00
N ARG A 514 11.51 -20.58 24.65
CA ARG A 514 10.37 -20.51 25.59
C ARG A 514 9.04 -20.37 24.85
N GLU A 515 7.98 -20.71 25.55
CA GLU A 515 6.63 -20.39 25.14
C GLU A 515 6.14 -19.12 25.87
N VAL A 516 5.49 -18.21 25.14
CA VAL A 516 4.99 -16.92 25.63
C VAL A 516 3.47 -16.92 25.47
N ALA A 517 2.77 -16.88 26.61
CA ALA A 517 1.31 -16.86 26.67
C ALA A 517 0.72 -15.44 26.77
N THR A 518 1.54 -14.41 26.62
CA THR A 518 1.11 -13.02 26.58
C THR A 518 0.23 -12.78 25.35
N LEU A 519 -0.97 -12.21 25.59
CA LEU A 519 -1.88 -11.83 24.51
C LEU A 519 -1.31 -10.68 23.69
N GLY A 520 -1.31 -10.83 22.38
CA GLY A 520 -0.86 -9.79 21.47
C GLY A 520 -1.45 -9.92 20.09
N SER A 521 -1.31 -8.87 19.32
CA SER A 521 -1.67 -8.81 17.90
C SER A 521 -0.51 -8.29 17.06
N GLN A 522 -0.61 -8.38 15.76
CA GLN A 522 0.45 -7.96 14.83
C GLN A 522 0.96 -6.54 15.06
N GLN A 523 0.10 -5.59 15.47
CA GLN A 523 0.56 -4.23 15.79
C GLN A 523 1.54 -4.18 16.98
N ASP A 524 1.59 -5.20 17.82
CA ASP A 524 2.47 -5.25 18.98
C ASP A 524 3.90 -5.67 18.64
N ILE A 525 4.16 -6.18 17.43
CA ILE A 525 5.48 -6.60 16.98
C ILE A 525 6.47 -5.44 17.02
N ALA A 526 6.08 -4.27 16.52
CA ALA A 526 6.97 -3.13 16.39
C ALA A 526 7.49 -2.67 17.77
N ALA A 527 6.59 -2.40 18.71
CA ALA A 527 6.99 -2.00 20.07
C ALA A 527 7.79 -3.10 20.79
N THR A 528 7.42 -4.38 20.59
CA THR A 528 8.13 -5.51 21.20
C THR A 528 9.57 -5.62 20.68
N VAL A 529 9.78 -5.52 19.38
CA VAL A 529 11.14 -5.56 18.79
C VAL A 529 11.97 -4.37 19.28
N LEU A 530 11.39 -3.16 19.26
CA LEU A 530 12.09 -1.95 19.71
C LEU A 530 12.40 -2.01 21.20
N GLY A 531 11.47 -2.45 22.04
CA GLY A 531 11.67 -2.63 23.48
C GLY A 531 12.80 -3.62 23.77
N GLN A 532 12.84 -4.75 23.08
CA GLN A 532 13.90 -5.75 23.20
C GLN A 532 15.28 -5.23 22.77
N LEU A 533 15.31 -4.25 21.83
CA LEU A 533 16.54 -3.57 21.40
C LEU A 533 16.92 -2.37 22.28
N GLY A 534 16.11 -2.04 23.29
CA GLY A 534 16.31 -0.85 24.14
C GLY A 534 16.04 0.47 23.40
N LEU A 535 15.25 0.43 22.30
CA LEU A 535 14.85 1.59 21.53
C LEU A 535 13.49 2.12 21.97
N THR A 536 13.31 3.45 21.90
CA THR A 536 12.03 4.07 22.24
C THR A 536 10.96 3.74 21.21
N HIS A 537 9.73 3.54 21.66
CA HIS A 537 8.53 3.28 20.87
C HIS A 537 7.31 4.06 21.41
N ARG A 538 7.55 5.15 22.14
CA ARG A 538 6.49 5.93 22.81
C ARG A 538 5.53 6.64 21.84
N ASP A 539 5.94 6.85 20.60
CA ASP A 539 5.14 7.41 19.51
C ASP A 539 4.20 6.39 18.85
N MET A 540 4.35 5.10 19.18
CA MET A 540 3.50 4.02 18.66
C MET A 540 2.26 3.81 19.55
N LEU A 541 1.27 4.70 19.43
CA LEU A 541 0.09 4.78 20.27
C LEU A 541 -0.67 3.45 20.46
N PHE A 542 -0.71 2.60 19.46
CA PHE A 542 -1.49 1.35 19.45
C PHE A 542 -0.65 0.09 19.61
N SER A 543 0.67 0.20 19.66
CA SER A 543 1.59 -0.93 19.78
C SER A 543 2.10 -1.07 21.21
N LYS A 544 2.13 -2.29 21.73
CA LYS A 544 2.56 -2.61 23.09
C LYS A 544 3.77 -3.55 23.05
N ASP A 545 4.73 -3.35 23.94
CA ASP A 545 5.79 -4.34 24.17
C ASP A 545 5.22 -5.53 24.95
N LEU A 546 5.23 -6.71 24.33
CA LEU A 546 4.68 -7.95 24.92
C LEU A 546 5.50 -8.48 26.11
N PHE A 547 6.68 -7.95 26.33
CA PHE A 547 7.54 -8.29 27.47
C PHE A 547 7.56 -7.24 28.57
N ASP A 548 6.84 -6.12 28.39
CA ASP A 548 6.67 -5.11 29.43
C ASP A 548 5.50 -5.50 30.36
N PRO A 549 5.78 -5.90 31.61
CA PRO A 549 4.73 -6.30 32.51
C PRO A 549 3.90 -5.13 33.05
N THR A 550 4.31 -3.89 32.78
CA THR A 550 3.58 -2.69 33.21
C THR A 550 2.43 -2.32 32.30
N VAL A 551 2.33 -2.93 31.11
CA VAL A 551 1.23 -2.68 30.17
C VAL A 551 0.20 -3.79 30.23
N ARG A 552 -1.06 -3.44 29.99
CA ARG A 552 -2.13 -4.44 29.88
C ARG A 552 -2.08 -5.11 28.52
N HIS A 553 -2.06 -6.45 28.52
CA HIS A 553 -2.01 -7.24 27.30
C HIS A 553 -3.41 -7.67 26.87
N TYR A 554 -3.71 -7.44 25.61
CA TYR A 554 -4.93 -7.84 24.93
C TYR A 554 -4.65 -8.01 23.44
N ALA A 555 -5.47 -8.80 22.74
CA ALA A 555 -5.47 -8.85 21.28
C ALA A 555 -6.65 -8.06 20.72
N TYR A 556 -6.41 -7.34 19.64
CA TYR A 556 -7.43 -6.60 18.88
C TYR A 556 -7.31 -6.91 17.41
N PHE A 557 -8.43 -7.19 16.77
CA PHE A 557 -8.48 -7.47 15.33
C PHE A 557 -9.75 -6.90 14.70
N MET A 558 -9.72 -6.70 13.39
CA MET A 558 -10.80 -6.10 12.63
C MET A 558 -11.18 -6.96 11.42
N MET A 559 -12.45 -7.02 11.14
CA MET A 559 -13.04 -7.54 9.93
C MET A 559 -13.73 -6.41 9.16
N ASN A 560 -14.24 -6.66 7.96
CA ASN A 560 -14.85 -5.59 7.14
C ASN A 560 -15.92 -4.82 7.91
N ASP A 561 -16.82 -5.51 8.58
CA ASP A 561 -17.98 -4.93 9.26
C ASP A 561 -17.91 -5.08 10.78
N GLY A 562 -16.74 -5.30 11.38
CA GLY A 562 -16.68 -5.55 12.81
C GLY A 562 -15.27 -5.52 13.41
N PHE A 563 -15.22 -5.79 14.71
CA PHE A 563 -13.98 -5.97 15.45
C PHE A 563 -14.08 -7.12 16.44
N GLY A 564 -12.94 -7.65 16.84
CA GLY A 564 -12.82 -8.56 17.97
C GLY A 564 -11.79 -8.06 18.97
N MET A 565 -12.03 -8.38 20.24
CA MET A 565 -11.12 -8.09 21.35
C MET A 565 -11.02 -9.30 22.27
N VAL A 566 -9.79 -9.71 22.59
CA VAL A 566 -9.49 -10.84 23.45
C VAL A 566 -8.67 -10.36 24.64
N THR A 567 -9.17 -10.65 25.83
CA THR A 567 -8.46 -10.51 27.11
C THR A 567 -8.41 -11.87 27.81
N ASP A 568 -7.76 -11.97 28.97
CA ASP A 568 -7.68 -13.23 29.71
C ASP A 568 -9.06 -13.73 30.20
N ASP A 569 -9.99 -12.82 30.39
CA ASP A 569 -11.30 -13.08 31.00
C ASP A 569 -12.50 -12.92 30.04
N ASN A 570 -12.28 -12.40 28.81
CA ASN A 570 -13.36 -12.22 27.84
C ASN A 570 -12.88 -12.28 26.38
N GLN A 571 -13.61 -13.01 25.55
CA GLN A 571 -13.47 -13.01 24.09
C GLN A 571 -14.72 -12.41 23.49
N LEU A 572 -14.57 -11.33 22.74
CA LEU A 572 -15.68 -10.60 22.13
C LEU A 572 -15.46 -10.44 20.62
N ILE A 573 -16.53 -10.64 19.85
CA ILE A 573 -16.64 -10.19 18.45
C ILE A 573 -17.93 -9.38 18.31
N PHE A 574 -17.82 -8.18 17.74
CA PHE A 574 -18.91 -7.25 17.53
C PHE A 574 -19.05 -6.90 16.05
N ASP A 575 -20.27 -7.00 15.51
CA ASP A 575 -20.61 -6.56 14.16
C ASP A 575 -21.07 -5.10 14.21
N ASN A 576 -20.32 -4.22 13.55
CA ASN A 576 -20.57 -2.78 13.53
C ASN A 576 -21.81 -2.40 12.72
N LYS A 577 -22.09 -3.17 11.64
CA LYS A 577 -23.21 -2.91 10.71
C LYS A 577 -24.54 -3.33 11.33
N GLN A 578 -24.57 -4.53 11.92
CA GLN A 578 -25.74 -5.03 12.63
C GLN A 578 -25.87 -4.45 14.04
N ARG A 579 -24.81 -3.78 14.55
CA ARG A 579 -24.68 -3.29 15.95
C ARG A 579 -24.97 -4.39 16.97
N ARG A 580 -24.43 -5.58 16.73
CA ARG A 580 -24.73 -6.79 17.51
C ARG A 580 -23.44 -7.48 17.95
N VAL A 581 -23.48 -8.01 19.18
CA VAL A 581 -22.46 -8.91 19.69
C VAL A 581 -22.68 -10.29 19.04
N MET A 582 -21.66 -10.79 18.36
CA MET A 582 -21.66 -12.08 17.67
C MET A 582 -21.03 -13.17 18.54
N VAL A 583 -20.00 -12.84 19.29
CA VAL A 583 -19.33 -13.73 20.24
C VAL A 583 -19.12 -12.96 21.55
N ASP A 584 -19.43 -13.57 22.66
CA ASP A 584 -19.16 -13.07 24.00
C ASP A 584 -18.93 -14.28 24.93
N ALA A 585 -17.67 -14.63 25.12
CA ALA A 585 -17.27 -15.82 25.86
C ALA A 585 -16.25 -15.50 26.96
N GLY A 586 -16.24 -16.32 28.00
CA GLY A 586 -15.34 -16.17 29.15
C GLY A 586 -16.07 -15.79 30.44
N PRO A 587 -15.33 -15.67 31.56
CA PRO A 587 -15.94 -15.42 32.88
C PRO A 587 -16.51 -14.00 33.02
N ARG A 588 -16.02 -13.00 32.27
CA ARG A 588 -16.49 -11.59 32.34
C ARG A 588 -17.14 -11.15 31.03
N ARG A 589 -18.27 -11.77 30.69
CA ARG A 589 -19.04 -11.41 29.49
C ARG A 589 -19.39 -9.93 29.45
N GLY A 590 -19.35 -9.32 28.26
CA GLY A 590 -19.62 -7.92 28.03
C GLY A 590 -18.47 -6.97 28.39
N HIS A 591 -17.43 -7.43 29.10
CA HIS A 591 -16.33 -6.58 29.56
C HIS A 591 -15.63 -5.85 28.42
N ASN A 592 -15.33 -6.56 27.33
CA ASN A 592 -14.55 -6.02 26.21
C ASN A 592 -15.36 -5.11 25.28
N LEU A 593 -16.70 -5.06 25.37
CA LEU A 593 -17.53 -4.34 24.39
C LEU A 593 -17.22 -2.83 24.39
N ALA A 594 -17.28 -2.19 25.52
CA ALA A 594 -17.05 -0.74 25.63
C ALA A 594 -15.60 -0.36 25.30
N TYR A 595 -14.62 -1.17 25.73
CA TYR A 595 -13.21 -0.96 25.40
C TYR A 595 -12.92 -1.16 23.91
N GLY A 596 -13.48 -2.21 23.29
CA GLY A 596 -13.31 -2.46 21.84
C GLY A 596 -13.94 -1.38 20.98
N GLN A 597 -15.13 -0.89 21.35
CA GLN A 597 -15.78 0.24 20.69
C GLN A 597 -14.97 1.54 20.86
N ALA A 598 -14.45 1.81 22.05
CA ALA A 598 -13.61 2.97 22.31
C ALA A 598 -12.30 2.90 21.51
N PHE A 599 -11.67 1.73 21.45
CA PHE A 599 -10.47 1.50 20.67
C PHE A 599 -10.70 1.81 19.18
N LEU A 600 -11.78 1.27 18.58
CA LEU A 600 -12.11 1.52 17.18
C LEU A 600 -12.40 3.00 16.91
N GLN A 601 -13.18 3.66 17.78
CA GLN A 601 -13.48 5.09 17.64
C GLN A 601 -12.22 5.95 17.71
N VAL A 602 -11.32 5.71 18.69
CA VAL A 602 -10.05 6.44 18.84
C VAL A 602 -9.11 6.18 17.67
N LEU A 603 -9.07 4.94 17.15
CA LEU A 603 -8.29 4.61 15.95
C LEU A 603 -8.76 5.43 14.74
N PHE A 604 -10.05 5.50 14.50
CA PHE A 604 -10.61 6.27 13.38
C PHE A 604 -10.45 7.78 13.57
N ASP A 605 -10.52 8.29 14.79
CA ASP A 605 -10.19 9.68 15.12
C ASP A 605 -8.71 9.99 14.83
N ASP A 606 -7.80 9.07 15.17
CA ASP A 606 -6.37 9.25 14.87
C ASP A 606 -6.12 9.24 13.35
N ILE A 607 -6.71 8.30 12.60
CA ILE A 607 -6.62 8.26 11.13
C ILE A 607 -7.17 9.55 10.52
N ALA A 608 -8.31 10.05 11.01
CA ALA A 608 -8.93 11.28 10.50
C ALA A 608 -8.02 12.50 10.68
N ARG A 609 -7.35 12.60 11.84
CA ARG A 609 -6.44 13.73 12.18
C ARG A 609 -5.13 13.70 11.40
N ARG A 610 -4.69 12.55 10.91
CA ARG A 610 -3.48 12.42 10.09
C ARG A 610 -3.71 13.10 8.75
N ARG A 611 -2.77 13.97 8.40
CA ARG A 611 -2.86 14.81 7.19
C ARG A 611 -2.31 14.07 5.98
#